data_df58150dd8413a57afad0a27a10b1a16
#
_entry.id   df58150dd8413a57afad0a27a10b1a16
#
_cell.length_a   1.000
_cell.length_b   1.000
_cell.length_c   1.000
_cell.angle_alpha   90.00
_cell.angle_beta   90.00
_cell.angle_gamma   90.00
#
_symmetry.space_group_name_H-M   'P 1'
#
loop_
_entity.id
_entity.type
_entity.pdbx_description
1 polymer ?
#
loop_
_entity_poly.entity_id
_entity_poly.type
_entity_poly.pdbx_seq_one_letter_code
_entity_poly.pdbx_strand_id
1 'polypeptide(L)'
;MTKRPCLNVRMSGLLTGILLLATPAFLAVAADAPARTAEASASAAIYAQGKPWDQFLSSAKVQRETWLKNAGREVPPGLVERFKRAGDGLRLLVITADWCGDSVHSVPYIVTLASRAGVELRVVDFRTGKAIMEAHRTPDGRASTPTVVLLRGDQEVAAWVERPATLQWWYLGMTGQISDEERLERKMAWYEWNRGADALAEIVVLAEQTAKKST
;
A
#
# COMPACT_ATOMS: atom_id res chain seq x y z
N MET A 1 58.25 -19.67 32.89
CA MET A 1 59.46 -20.42 32.39
C MET A 1 59.05 -20.80 30.95
N THR A 2 59.69 -20.41 30.05
CA THR A 2 60.84 -20.25 29.25
C THR A 2 60.48 -19.84 27.83
N LYS A 3 60.93 -18.72 27.48
CA LYS A 3 61.96 -18.33 26.46
C LYS A 3 61.44 -18.27 25.02
N ARG A 4 61.48 -17.01 24.49
CA ARG A 4 61.67 -16.69 23.09
C ARG A 4 63.07 -17.14 22.59
N PRO A 5 63.28 -17.23 21.28
CA PRO A 5 64.13 -16.21 20.71
C PRO A 5 63.72 -15.68 19.35
N CYS A 6 64.21 -14.48 19.10
CA CYS A 6 64.27 -13.74 17.84
C CYS A 6 65.34 -14.33 16.88
N LEU A 7 65.17 -14.14 15.58
CA LEU A 7 66.33 -13.85 14.67
C LEU A 7 65.83 -13.24 13.33
N ASN A 8 66.10 -11.99 13.12
CA ASN A 8 66.91 -11.28 12.11
C ASN A 8 66.78 -11.73 10.63
N VAL A 9 66.24 -10.84 9.86
CA VAL A 9 66.82 -9.87 8.88
C VAL A 9 67.65 -10.47 7.74
N ARG A 10 67.24 -10.24 6.49
CA ARG A 10 68.05 -9.60 5.46
C ARG A 10 67.25 -9.03 4.29
N MET A 11 67.60 -7.80 3.94
CA MET A 11 67.20 -6.99 2.76
C MET A 11 67.80 -7.55 1.46
N SER A 12 67.09 -7.38 0.37
CA SER A 12 67.56 -6.74 -0.88
C SER A 12 66.81 -7.23 -2.08
N GLY A 13 66.37 -6.32 -2.90
CA GLY A 13 65.92 -6.61 -4.28
C GLY A 13 64.87 -5.60 -4.80
N LEU A 14 65.31 -4.46 -5.29
CA LEU A 14 64.50 -3.59 -6.16
C LEU A 14 64.18 -4.35 -7.44
N LEU A 15 62.87 -4.40 -7.79
CA LEU A 15 62.43 -4.62 -9.15
C LEU A 15 61.24 -3.70 -9.40
N THR A 16 61.47 -2.71 -10.22
CA THR A 16 60.50 -1.72 -10.75
C THR A 16 59.52 -2.46 -11.67
N GLY A 17 58.35 -2.76 -11.18
CA GLY A 17 57.23 -3.28 -11.99
C GLY A 17 56.19 -2.22 -12.24
N ILE A 18 56.04 -1.81 -13.47
CA ILE A 18 54.98 -0.88 -13.94
C ILE A 18 53.65 -1.59 -13.82
N LEU A 19 52.84 -1.16 -12.86
CA LEU A 19 51.46 -1.68 -12.67
C LEU A 19 50.52 -0.84 -13.58
N LEU A 20 50.10 -1.45 -14.70
CA LEU A 20 48.97 -0.95 -15.48
C LEU A 20 47.69 -1.11 -14.67
N LEU A 21 47.14 -0.02 -14.18
CA LEU A 21 45.84 0.07 -13.58
C LEU A 21 44.77 -0.06 -14.68
N ALA A 22 44.26 -1.25 -14.88
CA ALA A 22 43.02 -1.48 -15.63
C ALA A 22 41.85 -1.04 -14.76
N THR A 23 41.23 0.08 -15.06
CA THR A 23 39.96 0.49 -14.44
C THR A 23 38.84 -0.40 -14.94
N PRO A 24 38.10 -1.10 -14.09
CA PRO A 24 36.90 -1.79 -14.52
C PRO A 24 35.84 -0.74 -14.88
N ALA A 25 35.41 -0.71 -16.15
CA ALA A 25 34.23 0.00 -16.56
C ALA A 25 33.02 -0.61 -15.87
N PHE A 26 32.49 0.08 -14.86
CA PHE A 26 31.16 -0.26 -14.31
C PHE A 26 30.13 0.03 -15.41
N LEU A 27 29.62 -1.03 -16.07
CA LEU A 27 28.38 -0.94 -16.82
C LEU A 27 27.27 -0.72 -15.79
N ALA A 28 26.83 0.54 -15.66
CA ALA A 28 25.59 0.85 -14.98
C ALA A 28 24.46 0.23 -15.82
N VAL A 29 23.93 -0.88 -15.36
CA VAL A 29 22.66 -1.42 -15.87
C VAL A 29 21.58 -0.43 -15.41
N ALA A 30 21.18 0.44 -16.32
CA ALA A 30 19.97 1.23 -16.16
C ALA A 30 18.77 0.28 -16.37
N ALA A 31 18.29 -0.33 -15.29
CA ALA A 31 17.08 -1.14 -15.27
C ALA A 31 15.92 -0.32 -14.71
N ASP A 32 14.81 -0.34 -15.40
CA ASP A 32 13.43 -0.12 -14.96
C ASP A 32 12.90 1.30 -14.65
N ALA A 33 13.22 2.29 -15.46
CA ALA A 33 12.42 3.54 -15.45
C ALA A 33 11.08 3.47 -16.27
N PRO A 34 10.92 2.69 -17.36
CA PRO A 34 9.70 2.77 -18.18
C PRO A 34 8.47 2.06 -17.62
N ALA A 35 8.60 0.99 -16.83
CA ALA A 35 7.45 0.24 -16.30
C ALA A 35 6.66 1.03 -15.23
N ARG A 36 7.38 1.72 -14.33
CA ARG A 36 6.76 2.49 -13.25
C ARG A 36 6.01 3.73 -13.74
N THR A 37 6.45 4.36 -14.83
CA THR A 37 5.76 5.52 -15.42
C THR A 37 4.49 5.12 -16.19
N ALA A 38 4.44 3.95 -16.82
CA ALA A 38 3.25 3.46 -17.51
C ALA A 38 2.13 3.05 -16.54
N GLU A 39 2.46 2.41 -15.42
CA GLU A 39 1.51 2.06 -14.36
C GLU A 39 0.94 3.31 -13.67
N ALA A 40 1.77 4.30 -13.36
CA ALA A 40 1.35 5.57 -12.79
C ALA A 40 0.35 6.30 -13.73
N SER A 41 0.63 6.32 -15.02
CA SER A 41 -0.28 6.90 -16.03
C SER A 41 -1.63 6.17 -16.09
N ALA A 42 -1.65 4.83 -15.96
CA ALA A 42 -2.89 4.05 -15.95
C ALA A 42 -3.76 4.40 -14.75
N SER A 43 -3.19 4.47 -13.54
CA SER A 43 -3.93 4.82 -12.33
C SER A 43 -4.48 6.24 -12.35
N ALA A 44 -3.75 7.21 -12.91
CA ALA A 44 -4.22 8.58 -13.09
C ALA A 44 -5.37 8.67 -14.10
N ALA A 45 -5.29 7.93 -15.22
CA ALA A 45 -6.35 7.88 -16.23
C ALA A 45 -7.63 7.23 -15.66
N ILE A 46 -7.51 6.21 -14.82
CA ILE A 46 -8.65 5.58 -14.13
C ILE A 46 -9.22 6.50 -13.05
N TYR A 47 -8.36 7.25 -12.32
CA TYR A 47 -8.82 8.24 -11.35
C TYR A 47 -9.72 9.29 -11.99
N ALA A 48 -9.41 9.78 -13.20
CA ALA A 48 -10.22 10.74 -13.92
C ALA A 48 -11.64 10.23 -14.25
N GLN A 49 -11.84 8.92 -14.35
CA GLN A 49 -13.12 8.26 -14.57
C GLN A 49 -13.89 8.01 -13.26
N GLY A 50 -13.23 8.21 -12.11
CA GLY A 50 -13.79 7.93 -10.80
C GLY A 50 -14.93 8.90 -10.43
N LYS A 51 -15.87 8.38 -9.66
CA LYS A 51 -17.02 9.12 -9.12
C LYS A 51 -16.70 9.65 -7.72
N PRO A 52 -17.30 10.79 -7.32
CA PRO A 52 -17.34 11.18 -5.93
C PRO A 52 -18.00 10.11 -5.05
N TRP A 53 -17.63 10.09 -3.78
CA TRP A 53 -18.16 9.11 -2.83
C TRP A 53 -19.66 9.08 -2.69
N ASP A 54 -20.32 10.24 -2.59
CA ASP A 54 -21.76 10.38 -2.47
C ASP A 54 -22.51 9.78 -3.67
N GLN A 55 -21.95 9.94 -4.86
CA GLN A 55 -22.50 9.35 -6.08
C GLN A 55 -22.36 7.80 -6.06
N PHE A 56 -21.22 7.28 -5.59
CA PHE A 56 -21.08 5.83 -5.39
C PHE A 56 -22.08 5.33 -4.35
N LEU A 57 -22.14 5.94 -3.18
CA LEU A 57 -23.01 5.54 -2.08
C LEU A 57 -24.49 5.57 -2.46
N SER A 58 -24.92 6.58 -3.23
CA SER A 58 -26.30 6.66 -3.72
C SER A 58 -26.66 5.55 -4.71
N SER A 59 -25.68 5.07 -5.49
CA SER A 59 -25.84 4.00 -6.47
C SER A 59 -25.70 2.58 -5.91
N ALA A 60 -25.13 2.42 -4.70
CA ALA A 60 -24.94 1.13 -4.05
C ALA A 60 -26.29 0.48 -3.72
N LYS A 61 -26.47 -0.77 -4.16
CA LYS A 61 -27.69 -1.55 -3.98
C LYS A 61 -27.51 -2.69 -2.98
N VAL A 62 -26.35 -3.34 -3.05
CA VAL A 62 -26.01 -4.48 -2.17
C VAL A 62 -25.42 -3.93 -0.89
N GLN A 63 -25.78 -4.52 0.26
CA GLN A 63 -25.31 -4.11 1.60
C GLN A 63 -25.52 -2.63 1.94
N ARG A 64 -26.49 -1.98 1.31
CA ARG A 64 -26.71 -0.53 1.41
C ARG A 64 -26.80 -0.02 2.85
N GLU A 65 -27.48 -0.73 3.73
CA GLU A 65 -27.61 -0.35 5.13
C GLU A 65 -26.26 -0.33 5.84
N THR A 66 -25.42 -1.33 5.58
CA THR A 66 -24.08 -1.43 6.16
C THR A 66 -23.16 -0.30 5.62
N TRP A 67 -23.25 0.02 4.32
CA TRP A 67 -22.56 1.17 3.73
C TRP A 67 -22.92 2.47 4.43
N LEU A 68 -24.23 2.73 4.64
CA LEU A 68 -24.73 3.94 5.31
C LEU A 68 -24.34 3.98 6.79
N LYS A 69 -24.47 2.85 7.51
CA LYS A 69 -24.06 2.71 8.91
C LYS A 69 -22.60 3.06 9.10
N ASN A 70 -21.73 2.55 8.23
CA ASN A 70 -20.29 2.76 8.35
C ASN A 70 -19.85 4.15 7.86
N ALA A 71 -20.54 4.75 6.89
CA ALA A 71 -20.27 6.11 6.42
C ALA A 71 -20.51 7.19 7.49
N GLY A 72 -21.40 6.92 8.46
CA GLY A 72 -21.68 7.82 9.58
C GLY A 72 -20.73 7.71 10.77
N ARG A 73 -19.74 6.80 10.73
CA ARG A 73 -18.86 6.55 11.87
C ARG A 73 -17.69 7.55 11.94
N GLU A 74 -17.27 7.82 13.15
CA GLU A 74 -16.12 8.68 13.41
C GLU A 74 -14.79 7.95 13.17
N VAL A 75 -13.77 8.74 12.84
CA VAL A 75 -12.37 8.27 12.73
C VAL A 75 -11.51 8.99 13.78
N PRO A 76 -10.45 8.34 14.30
CA PRO A 76 -9.60 8.92 15.33
C PRO A 76 -8.97 10.25 14.89
N PRO A 77 -9.16 11.36 15.64
CA PRO A 77 -8.62 12.67 15.27
C PRO A 77 -7.11 12.67 15.03
N GLY A 78 -6.35 11.90 15.82
CA GLY A 78 -4.90 11.77 15.66
C GLY A 78 -4.48 11.19 14.31
N LEU A 79 -5.27 10.27 13.73
CA LEU A 79 -5.01 9.74 12.37
C LEU A 79 -5.36 10.79 11.31
N VAL A 80 -6.43 11.57 11.50
CA VAL A 80 -6.80 12.67 10.60
C VAL A 80 -5.67 13.69 10.52
N GLU A 81 -5.13 14.12 11.64
CA GLU A 81 -4.03 15.11 11.67
C GLU A 81 -2.74 14.56 11.04
N ARG A 82 -2.42 13.30 11.28
CA ARG A 82 -1.27 12.65 10.63
C ARG A 82 -1.47 12.57 9.13
N PHE A 83 -2.64 12.13 8.69
CA PHE A 83 -2.96 12.01 7.26
C PHE A 83 -2.97 13.36 6.56
N LYS A 84 -3.51 14.41 7.22
CA LYS A 84 -3.49 15.77 6.70
C LYS A 84 -2.06 16.28 6.45
N ARG A 85 -1.14 16.07 7.41
CA ARG A 85 0.27 16.46 7.24
C ARG A 85 0.99 15.70 6.14
N ALA A 86 0.69 14.42 5.98
CA ALA A 86 1.30 13.57 4.94
C ALA A 86 0.60 13.68 3.58
N GLY A 87 -0.63 14.19 3.56
CA GLY A 87 -1.54 14.16 2.44
C GLY A 87 -1.43 15.33 1.47
N ASP A 88 -0.50 16.26 1.66
CA ASP A 88 -0.33 17.39 0.74
C ASP A 88 -0.07 16.88 -0.69
N GLY A 89 -0.90 17.36 -1.65
CA GLY A 89 -0.87 16.90 -3.04
C GLY A 89 -1.26 15.42 -3.25
N LEU A 90 -1.76 14.72 -2.22
CA LEU A 90 -2.23 13.35 -2.32
C LEU A 90 -3.68 13.28 -2.82
N ARG A 91 -3.96 12.26 -3.64
CA ARG A 91 -5.31 11.86 -4.05
C ARG A 91 -5.48 10.37 -3.85
N LEU A 92 -6.68 9.92 -3.54
CA LEU A 92 -7.00 8.51 -3.37
C LEU A 92 -7.91 8.01 -4.50
N LEU A 93 -7.50 6.94 -5.16
CA LEU A 93 -8.36 6.15 -6.04
C LEU A 93 -8.80 4.89 -5.30
N VAL A 94 -10.08 4.70 -5.12
CA VAL A 94 -10.67 3.52 -4.49
C VAL A 94 -11.34 2.65 -5.54
N ILE A 95 -10.86 1.42 -5.70
CA ILE A 95 -11.46 0.40 -6.56
C ILE A 95 -12.27 -0.52 -5.65
N THR A 96 -13.58 -0.62 -5.90
CA THR A 96 -14.50 -1.32 -4.99
C THR A 96 -15.68 -1.96 -5.72
N ALA A 97 -16.48 -2.73 -4.97
CA ALA A 97 -17.77 -3.24 -5.39
C ALA A 97 -18.75 -3.16 -4.22
N ASP A 98 -20.01 -2.82 -4.51
CA ASP A 98 -21.04 -2.62 -3.48
C ASP A 98 -21.42 -3.90 -2.71
N TRP A 99 -21.14 -5.07 -3.29
CA TRP A 99 -21.33 -6.39 -2.69
C TRP A 99 -20.14 -6.88 -1.86
N CYS A 100 -18.98 -6.20 -1.92
CA CYS A 100 -17.76 -6.67 -1.26
C CYS A 100 -17.79 -6.40 0.25
N GLY A 101 -17.73 -7.48 1.06
CA GLY A 101 -17.75 -7.37 2.53
C GLY A 101 -16.53 -6.64 3.09
N ASP A 102 -15.34 -6.82 2.51
CA ASP A 102 -14.12 -6.11 2.95
C ASP A 102 -14.22 -4.61 2.60
N SER A 103 -14.81 -4.28 1.46
CA SER A 103 -15.04 -2.88 1.04
C SER A 103 -16.00 -2.15 1.95
N VAL A 104 -17.16 -2.73 2.26
CA VAL A 104 -18.19 -2.07 3.08
C VAL A 104 -17.72 -1.81 4.52
N HIS A 105 -16.73 -2.58 4.99
CA HIS A 105 -16.15 -2.42 6.33
C HIS A 105 -14.85 -1.58 6.39
N SER A 106 -14.28 -1.23 5.24
CA SER A 106 -13.03 -0.44 5.20
C SER A 106 -13.22 0.91 4.50
N VAL A 107 -13.82 0.92 3.31
CA VAL A 107 -13.91 2.12 2.45
C VAL A 107 -14.62 3.30 3.11
N PRO A 108 -15.76 3.16 3.82
CA PRO A 108 -16.44 4.29 4.44
C PRO A 108 -15.55 5.06 5.44
N TYR A 109 -14.73 4.34 6.20
CA TYR A 109 -13.78 4.95 7.14
C TYR A 109 -12.65 5.68 6.41
N ILE A 110 -12.13 5.09 5.32
CA ILE A 110 -11.09 5.71 4.48
C ILE A 110 -11.61 7.00 3.85
N VAL A 111 -12.85 7.01 3.37
CA VAL A 111 -13.52 8.21 2.86
C VAL A 111 -13.64 9.28 3.93
N THR A 112 -14.05 8.90 5.14
CA THR A 112 -14.16 9.85 6.26
C THR A 112 -12.80 10.43 6.63
N LEU A 113 -11.74 9.61 6.66
CA LEU A 113 -10.37 10.07 6.88
C LEU A 113 -9.94 11.07 5.81
N ALA A 114 -10.10 10.71 4.53
CA ALA A 114 -9.71 11.55 3.39
C ALA A 114 -10.46 12.90 3.41
N SER A 115 -11.78 12.87 3.59
CA SER A 115 -12.62 14.07 3.67
C SER A 115 -12.19 15.01 4.80
N ARG A 116 -11.97 14.48 6.02
CA ARG A 116 -11.54 15.30 7.17
C ARG A 116 -10.12 15.84 7.02
N ALA A 117 -9.27 15.14 6.28
CA ALA A 117 -7.90 15.59 6.00
C ALA A 117 -7.79 16.53 4.79
N GLY A 118 -8.88 16.73 4.02
CA GLY A 118 -8.87 17.53 2.81
C GLY A 118 -8.21 16.85 1.61
N VAL A 119 -8.14 15.51 1.62
CA VAL A 119 -7.58 14.70 0.53
C VAL A 119 -8.70 14.27 -0.42
N GLU A 120 -8.54 14.57 -1.71
CA GLU A 120 -9.54 14.20 -2.71
C GLU A 120 -9.56 12.67 -2.90
N LEU A 121 -10.78 12.12 -2.99
CA LEU A 121 -11.00 10.69 -3.19
C LEU A 121 -12.01 10.46 -4.31
N ARG A 122 -11.71 9.52 -5.20
CA ARG A 122 -12.63 9.03 -6.21
C ARG A 122 -12.78 7.52 -6.17
N VAL A 123 -13.95 7.05 -6.56
CA VAL A 123 -14.33 5.64 -6.52
C VAL A 123 -14.62 5.14 -7.94
N VAL A 124 -14.07 3.98 -8.28
CA VAL A 124 -14.42 3.23 -9.49
C VAL A 124 -14.88 1.82 -9.13
N ASP A 125 -15.67 1.21 -10.01
CA ASP A 125 -16.01 -0.19 -9.87
C ASP A 125 -14.84 -1.12 -10.22
N PHE A 126 -14.92 -2.36 -9.75
CA PHE A 126 -13.85 -3.36 -9.91
C PHE A 126 -13.55 -3.73 -11.38
N ARG A 127 -14.49 -3.53 -12.32
CA ARG A 127 -14.26 -3.79 -13.74
C ARG A 127 -13.39 -2.69 -14.35
N THR A 128 -13.71 -1.44 -14.03
CA THR A 128 -12.93 -0.27 -14.44
C THR A 128 -11.52 -0.32 -13.86
N GLY A 129 -11.37 -0.71 -12.58
CA GLY A 129 -10.09 -0.81 -11.89
C GLY A 129 -9.34 -2.14 -12.07
N LYS A 130 -9.80 -3.05 -12.94
CA LYS A 130 -9.28 -4.40 -13.04
C LYS A 130 -7.75 -4.46 -13.23
N ALA A 131 -7.20 -3.69 -14.15
CA ALA A 131 -5.76 -3.69 -14.44
C ALA A 131 -4.92 -3.28 -13.22
N ILE A 132 -5.42 -2.31 -12.43
CA ILE A 132 -4.76 -1.85 -11.20
C ILE A 132 -4.81 -2.95 -10.13
N MET A 133 -5.95 -3.60 -9.93
CA MET A 133 -6.05 -4.73 -8.99
C MET A 133 -5.13 -5.90 -9.38
N GLU A 134 -4.95 -6.13 -10.68
CA GLU A 134 -4.02 -7.16 -11.19
C GLU A 134 -2.54 -6.79 -10.93
N ALA A 135 -2.20 -5.50 -10.96
CA ALA A 135 -0.87 -5.02 -10.60
C ALA A 135 -0.61 -5.08 -9.08
N HIS A 136 -1.68 -4.97 -8.26
CA HIS A 136 -1.62 -4.97 -6.79
C HIS A 136 -2.36 -6.17 -6.22
N ARG A 137 -1.67 -7.29 -6.11
CA ARG A 137 -2.27 -8.53 -5.61
C ARG A 137 -2.13 -8.67 -4.10
N THR A 138 -3.06 -9.39 -3.50
CA THR A 138 -2.97 -9.87 -2.12
C THR A 138 -1.78 -10.82 -1.93
N PRO A 139 -1.32 -11.10 -0.69
CA PRO A 139 -0.23 -12.04 -0.43
C PRO A 139 -0.44 -13.45 -1.00
N ASP A 140 -1.70 -13.86 -1.17
CA ASP A 140 -2.10 -15.14 -1.80
C ASP A 140 -2.35 -15.03 -3.31
N GLY A 141 -1.95 -13.90 -3.94
CA GLY A 141 -1.91 -13.72 -5.39
C GLY A 141 -3.23 -13.33 -6.04
N ARG A 142 -4.27 -12.94 -5.28
CA ARG A 142 -5.58 -12.55 -5.84
C ARG A 142 -5.64 -11.05 -6.15
N ALA A 143 -6.29 -10.68 -7.24
CA ALA A 143 -6.80 -9.33 -7.47
C ALA A 143 -8.07 -9.13 -6.61
N SER A 144 -8.08 -8.14 -5.70
CA SER A 144 -9.12 -8.02 -4.69
C SER A 144 -9.63 -6.58 -4.51
N THR A 145 -10.87 -6.47 -4.05
CA THR A 145 -11.45 -5.21 -3.58
C THR A 145 -11.58 -5.21 -2.05
N PRO A 146 -11.44 -4.04 -1.42
CA PRO A 146 -11.04 -2.78 -2.04
C PRO A 146 -9.54 -2.75 -2.38
N THR A 147 -9.18 -2.06 -3.45
CA THR A 147 -7.81 -1.62 -3.71
C THR A 147 -7.81 -0.10 -3.63
N VAL A 148 -6.94 0.46 -2.79
CA VAL A 148 -6.82 1.91 -2.58
C VAL A 148 -5.44 2.35 -3.05
N VAL A 149 -5.43 3.16 -4.11
CA VAL A 149 -4.20 3.70 -4.69
C VAL A 149 -3.98 5.11 -4.20
N LEU A 150 -2.77 5.40 -3.76
CA LEU A 150 -2.31 6.73 -3.38
C LEU A 150 -1.58 7.35 -4.58
N LEU A 151 -2.06 8.52 -5.02
CA LEU A 151 -1.53 9.25 -6.16
C LEU A 151 -0.94 10.60 -5.71
N ARG A 152 0.25 10.97 -6.23
CA ARG A 152 0.78 12.35 -6.18
C ARG A 152 0.96 12.86 -7.60
N GLY A 153 0.22 13.91 -7.95
CA GLY A 153 0.09 14.24 -9.37
C GLY A 153 -0.43 13.04 -10.15
N ASP A 154 0.21 12.71 -11.25
CA ASP A 154 -0.15 11.55 -12.07
C ASP A 154 0.65 10.28 -11.73
N GLN A 155 1.37 10.31 -10.60
CA GLN A 155 2.19 9.19 -10.16
C GLN A 155 1.51 8.38 -9.07
N GLU A 156 1.48 7.08 -9.23
CA GLU A 156 1.14 6.13 -8.19
C GLU A 156 2.33 6.01 -7.23
N VAL A 157 2.08 6.24 -5.94
CA VAL A 157 3.14 6.24 -4.92
C VAL A 157 3.00 5.10 -3.91
N ALA A 158 1.81 4.57 -3.73
CA ALA A 158 1.53 3.39 -2.90
C ALA A 158 0.16 2.79 -3.23
N ALA A 159 -0.06 1.55 -2.81
CA ALA A 159 -1.38 0.91 -2.82
C ALA A 159 -1.62 0.13 -1.52
N TRP A 160 -2.88 0.07 -1.11
CA TRP A 160 -3.39 -0.75 -0.02
C TRP A 160 -4.47 -1.69 -0.57
N VAL A 161 -4.44 -3.00 -0.18
CA VAL A 161 -5.25 -4.02 -0.85
C VAL A 161 -6.04 -4.85 0.14
N GLU A 162 -7.32 -4.99 -0.12
CA GLU A 162 -8.30 -5.90 0.46
C GLU A 162 -8.61 -5.59 1.93
N ARG A 163 -7.69 -5.87 2.85
CA ARG A 163 -7.91 -5.75 4.30
C ARG A 163 -6.61 -5.47 5.04
N PRO A 164 -6.67 -4.98 6.28
CA PRO A 164 -5.48 -4.75 7.09
C PRO A 164 -4.62 -6.00 7.23
N ALA A 165 -3.30 -5.82 7.29
CA ALA A 165 -2.34 -6.91 7.34
C ALA A 165 -2.61 -7.89 8.48
N THR A 166 -2.98 -7.38 9.67
CA THR A 166 -3.34 -8.21 10.83
C THR A 166 -4.46 -9.18 10.51
N LEU A 167 -5.55 -8.68 9.92
CA LEU A 167 -6.68 -9.51 9.52
C LEU A 167 -6.33 -10.43 8.33
N GLN A 168 -5.54 -9.93 7.38
CA GLN A 168 -5.14 -10.68 6.21
C GLN A 168 -4.37 -11.94 6.59
N TRP A 169 -3.34 -11.81 7.43
CA TRP A 169 -2.52 -12.95 7.84
C TRP A 169 -3.30 -13.93 8.71
N TRP A 170 -4.16 -13.44 9.61
CA TRP A 170 -5.05 -14.29 10.36
C TRP A 170 -5.99 -15.08 9.43
N TYR A 171 -6.64 -14.40 8.48
CA TYR A 171 -7.61 -15.02 7.58
C TYR A 171 -6.98 -16.10 6.69
N LEU A 172 -5.78 -15.85 6.19
CA LEU A 172 -5.01 -16.83 5.40
C LEU A 172 -4.53 -18.00 6.27
N GLY A 173 -4.02 -17.72 7.47
CA GLY A 173 -3.54 -18.74 8.40
C GLY A 173 -4.63 -19.68 8.91
N MET A 174 -5.88 -19.24 8.93
CA MET A 174 -7.03 -20.07 9.32
C MET A 174 -7.58 -20.93 8.18
N THR A 175 -7.05 -20.81 6.96
CA THR A 175 -7.47 -21.63 5.82
C THR A 175 -7.21 -23.11 6.09
N GLY A 176 -8.29 -23.93 6.06
CA GLY A 176 -8.21 -25.35 6.37
C GLY A 176 -8.06 -25.69 7.87
N GLN A 177 -7.97 -24.69 8.77
CA GLN A 177 -7.93 -24.90 10.22
C GLN A 177 -9.34 -24.86 10.84
N ILE A 178 -10.20 -24.01 10.30
CA ILE A 178 -11.61 -23.87 10.67
C ILE A 178 -12.46 -23.86 9.39
N SER A 179 -13.78 -24.02 9.52
CA SER A 179 -14.67 -23.95 8.37
C SER A 179 -14.66 -22.56 7.71
N ASP A 180 -14.97 -22.47 6.42
CA ASP A 180 -15.07 -21.20 5.72
C ASP A 180 -16.15 -20.29 6.30
N GLU A 181 -17.24 -20.88 6.78
CA GLU A 181 -18.34 -20.16 7.45
C GLU A 181 -17.86 -19.53 8.76
N GLU A 182 -17.22 -20.29 9.63
CA GLU A 182 -16.64 -19.80 10.89
C GLU A 182 -15.57 -18.74 10.64
N ARG A 183 -14.73 -18.93 9.62
CA ARG A 183 -13.72 -17.96 9.23
C ARG A 183 -14.35 -16.64 8.77
N LEU A 184 -15.44 -16.71 8.00
CA LEU A 184 -16.18 -15.53 7.57
C LEU A 184 -16.85 -14.83 8.75
N GLU A 185 -17.51 -15.57 9.65
CA GLU A 185 -18.16 -15.02 10.84
C GLU A 185 -17.15 -14.26 11.73
N ARG A 186 -16.02 -14.90 12.05
CA ARG A 186 -14.96 -14.28 12.84
C ARG A 186 -14.35 -13.05 12.16
N LYS A 187 -14.21 -13.07 10.83
CA LYS A 187 -13.79 -11.89 10.04
C LYS A 187 -14.79 -10.74 10.20
N MET A 188 -16.09 -11.00 10.13
CA MET A 188 -17.12 -9.97 10.29
C MET A 188 -17.14 -9.41 11.72
N ALA A 189 -17.03 -10.26 12.72
CA ALA A 189 -16.91 -9.84 14.12
C ALA A 189 -15.67 -8.95 14.35
N TRP A 190 -14.54 -9.30 13.72
CA TRP A 190 -13.33 -8.48 13.77
C TRP A 190 -13.56 -7.09 13.19
N TYR A 191 -14.23 -6.96 12.05
CA TYR A 191 -14.55 -5.65 11.46
C TYR A 191 -15.44 -4.79 12.35
N GLU A 192 -16.46 -5.37 12.99
CA GLU A 192 -17.32 -4.63 13.91
C GLU A 192 -16.58 -4.17 15.19
N TRP A 193 -15.58 -4.93 15.62
CA TRP A 193 -14.70 -4.54 16.72
C TRP A 193 -13.69 -3.47 16.30
N ASN A 194 -12.96 -3.68 15.20
CA ASN A 194 -11.85 -2.83 14.75
C ASN A 194 -12.32 -1.47 14.21
N ARG A 195 -13.51 -1.42 13.62
CA ARG A 195 -14.14 -0.20 13.10
C ARG A 195 -13.22 0.62 12.20
N GLY A 196 -12.47 -0.06 11.32
CA GLY A 196 -11.57 0.56 10.35
C GLY A 196 -10.23 1.06 10.92
N ALA A 197 -9.98 0.93 12.21
CA ALA A 197 -8.79 1.51 12.85
C ALA A 197 -7.47 1.06 12.20
N ASP A 198 -7.31 -0.25 11.94
CA ASP A 198 -6.08 -0.78 11.35
C ASP A 198 -5.94 -0.35 9.88
N ALA A 199 -7.02 -0.38 9.09
CA ALA A 199 -7.00 0.09 7.70
C ALA A 199 -6.57 1.57 7.60
N LEU A 200 -7.12 2.41 8.49
CA LEU A 200 -6.77 3.82 8.55
C LEU A 200 -5.31 4.02 8.96
N ALA A 201 -4.83 3.27 9.96
CA ALA A 201 -3.45 3.35 10.41
C ALA A 201 -2.47 2.98 9.30
N GLU A 202 -2.75 1.90 8.55
CA GLU A 202 -1.92 1.46 7.43
C GLU A 202 -1.89 2.48 6.28
N ILE A 203 -3.03 3.06 5.91
CA ILE A 203 -3.11 4.09 4.87
C ILE A 203 -2.37 5.36 5.29
N VAL A 204 -2.47 5.77 6.56
CA VAL A 204 -1.71 6.91 7.09
C VAL A 204 -0.21 6.64 7.01
N VAL A 205 0.24 5.44 7.41
CA VAL A 205 1.67 5.04 7.32
C VAL A 205 2.16 5.06 5.88
N LEU A 206 1.38 4.55 4.93
CA LEU A 206 1.72 4.61 3.50
C LEU A 206 1.89 6.06 3.02
N ALA A 207 0.97 6.95 3.39
CA ALA A 207 1.06 8.37 3.04
C ALA A 207 2.31 9.03 3.63
N GLU A 208 2.64 8.77 4.90
CA GLU A 208 3.83 9.28 5.57
C GLU A 208 5.13 8.78 4.92
N GLN A 209 5.18 7.51 4.54
CA GLN A 209 6.34 6.91 3.86
C GLN A 209 6.58 7.52 2.48
N THR A 210 5.51 7.84 1.75
CA THR A 210 5.62 8.44 0.41
C THR A 210 5.95 9.93 0.48
N ALA A 211 5.54 10.65 1.52
CA ALA A 211 5.91 12.05 1.73
C ALA A 211 7.44 12.22 1.94
N LYS A 212 8.06 11.31 2.69
CA LYS A 212 9.51 11.32 2.97
C LYS A 212 10.39 11.03 1.73
N LYS A 213 9.85 10.39 0.70
CA LYS A 213 10.61 10.07 -0.53
C LYS A 213 10.60 11.22 -1.54
N SER A 214 9.77 12.24 -1.32
CA SER A 214 9.59 13.38 -2.21
C SER A 214 10.42 14.60 -1.78
N THR A 215 11.13 14.53 -0.66
CA THR A 215 12.09 15.52 -0.12
C THR A 215 13.51 15.01 -0.33
#